data_ae344542da5bfbb4e37c9ee698d0be81
#
_entry.id   ae344542da5bfbb4e37c9ee698d0be81
#
_cell.length_a   1.000
_cell.length_b   1.000
_cell.length_c   1.000
_cell.angle_alpha   90.00
_cell.angle_beta   90.00
_cell.angle_gamma   90.00
#
_symmetry.space_group_name_H-M   'P 1'
#
loop_
_entity.id
_entity.type
_entity.pdbx_description
1 polymer ?
#
loop_
_entity_poly.entity_id
_entity_poly.type
_entity_poly.pdbx_seq_one_letter_code
_entity_poly.pdbx_strand_id
1 'polypeptide(L)'
;MTAPPKRSKKKAQHDSRVYLVHSDELKYDQWGTVPGAQIVKGKVHFTNDGAQLWCDSAYFFQEQNSVEAFGHVRFKQGDTLSLTCKYGQYDGQEQMMRARHNVVLKHRTQTLYTDSLDYDRIYENAYFFEGGKLVDGKDELVSDWGQYNTQSRKAAFFYNVRMRSNDDVIHTDTLFYDTRTSLAHVTGPSKIVSGDNVIHTADGYFNSKTDLSQLFGRSTIVNKEKTITGDSLFHDNTTGLNEGFGNVVYKDTVNKNQLLCDYLFYNDKTGYGYATRKALMKDYSQQDTLYVHADTLKLYTFNIDTDSVYRMVHGYRHVKAYRKDVQALCDSMVFSSLDSCLTMYQDPVAWSGERQILGEQIKIFMNDSTVRKAEVIGQALSVEKVDDKDHFNQVASRRMDAFFVDGAIRKTEAVGNVRTVFYPQDSKDSTLTGLNYLETDTLRMFMSPERKLQKIWTSKAAGTMYPMTQIPPQRYHLDTFEWFENLRPTGPADVFVWRGKGTGSELKKVKRQEAPLQTLPALGSKTTTAQDAPLKTSEKEEKAVPEAEDKKKQ
;
A
#
# COMPACT_ATOMS: atom_id res chain seq x y z
N MET A 1 -39.29 44.15 -27.49
CA MET A 1 -39.26 43.63 -28.86
C MET A 1 -38.73 42.20 -28.80
N THR A 2 -39.63 41.23 -28.82
CA THR A 2 -39.32 39.78 -28.76
C THR A 2 -39.03 39.30 -30.18
N ALA A 3 -37.89 38.65 -30.36
CA ALA A 3 -37.49 38.06 -31.64
C ALA A 3 -38.44 36.92 -32.05
N PRO A 4 -38.75 36.73 -33.35
CA PRO A 4 -39.64 35.68 -33.80
C PRO A 4 -39.01 34.32 -33.66
N PRO A 5 -39.81 33.25 -33.41
CA PRO A 5 -39.31 31.89 -33.23
C PRO A 5 -38.69 31.37 -34.54
N LYS A 6 -37.45 30.83 -34.43
CA LYS A 6 -36.79 30.14 -35.54
C LYS A 6 -37.62 28.95 -36.00
N ARG A 7 -38.05 28.94 -37.26
CA ARG A 7 -38.67 27.82 -37.92
C ARG A 7 -37.76 26.58 -37.78
N SER A 8 -38.29 25.53 -37.16
CA SER A 8 -37.70 24.20 -37.17
C SER A 8 -37.54 23.76 -38.63
N LYS A 9 -36.29 23.43 -39.03
CA LYS A 9 -36.05 22.76 -40.30
C LYS A 9 -36.83 21.44 -40.22
N LYS A 10 -37.83 21.23 -41.10
CA LYS A 10 -38.44 19.90 -41.33
C LYS A 10 -37.31 18.94 -41.63
N LYS A 11 -37.16 17.86 -40.84
CA LYS A 11 -36.34 16.71 -41.21
C LYS A 11 -36.76 16.29 -42.61
N ALA A 12 -35.84 16.23 -43.55
CA ALA A 12 -36.08 15.68 -44.86
C ALA A 12 -36.67 14.26 -44.63
N GLN A 13 -37.77 13.95 -45.29
CA GLN A 13 -38.39 12.63 -45.26
C GLN A 13 -37.39 11.70 -45.95
N HIS A 14 -36.70 10.85 -45.18
CA HIS A 14 -35.73 9.88 -45.70
C HIS A 14 -36.49 8.88 -46.59
N ASP A 15 -36.03 8.72 -47.81
CA ASP A 15 -36.54 7.68 -48.70
C ASP A 15 -35.93 6.33 -48.30
N SER A 16 -36.70 5.53 -47.60
CA SER A 16 -36.29 4.21 -47.08
C SER A 16 -36.26 3.11 -48.16
N ARG A 17 -36.51 3.46 -49.44
CA ARG A 17 -36.53 2.47 -50.53
C ARG A 17 -35.14 1.99 -50.92
N VAL A 18 -35.03 0.70 -51.15
CA VAL A 18 -33.86 0.07 -51.76
C VAL A 18 -33.98 0.16 -53.27
N TYR A 19 -32.91 0.69 -53.90
CA TYR A 19 -32.84 0.81 -55.36
C TYR A 19 -31.71 -0.07 -55.90
N LEU A 20 -32.05 -0.86 -56.97
CA LEU A 20 -31.07 -1.57 -57.79
C LEU A 20 -30.37 -0.54 -58.68
N VAL A 21 -29.06 -0.40 -58.54
CA VAL A 21 -28.25 0.52 -59.35
C VAL A 21 -27.66 -0.19 -60.56
N HIS A 22 -27.20 -1.45 -60.39
CA HIS A 22 -26.58 -2.25 -61.43
C HIS A 22 -26.75 -3.75 -61.20
N SER A 23 -26.92 -4.50 -62.28
CA SER A 23 -26.71 -5.95 -62.37
C SER A 23 -26.43 -6.33 -63.84
N ASP A 24 -25.64 -7.37 -64.08
CA ASP A 24 -25.43 -7.87 -65.48
C ASP A 24 -26.67 -8.62 -65.99
N GLU A 25 -27.41 -9.32 -65.09
CA GLU A 25 -28.62 -10.09 -65.41
C GLU A 25 -29.71 -9.77 -64.41
N LEU A 26 -30.97 -9.65 -64.89
CA LEU A 26 -32.19 -9.57 -64.06
C LEU A 26 -33.23 -10.53 -64.60
N LYS A 27 -33.76 -11.42 -63.75
CA LYS A 27 -34.83 -12.34 -64.07
C LYS A 27 -35.96 -12.17 -63.03
N TYR A 28 -37.17 -12.06 -63.50
CA TYR A 28 -38.39 -12.14 -62.67
C TYR A 28 -39.24 -13.30 -63.12
N ASP A 29 -39.64 -14.20 -62.20
CA ASP A 29 -40.50 -15.30 -62.45
C ASP A 29 -41.47 -15.43 -61.28
N GLN A 30 -42.76 -15.08 -61.52
CA GLN A 30 -43.78 -15.07 -60.49
C GLN A 30 -44.04 -16.45 -59.89
N TRP A 31 -43.78 -17.50 -60.65
CA TRP A 31 -44.04 -18.90 -60.31
C TRP A 31 -42.72 -19.70 -60.15
N GLY A 32 -41.61 -19.01 -60.08
CA GLY A 32 -40.29 -19.62 -59.97
C GLY A 32 -39.95 -20.13 -58.59
N THR A 33 -38.68 -20.51 -58.38
CA THR A 33 -38.19 -21.10 -57.10
C THR A 33 -38.27 -20.13 -55.90
N VAL A 34 -38.29 -18.82 -56.17
CA VAL A 34 -38.43 -17.78 -55.11
C VAL A 34 -39.51 -16.80 -55.59
N PRO A 35 -40.79 -17.09 -55.25
CA PRO A 35 -41.93 -16.26 -55.69
C PRO A 35 -41.81 -14.81 -55.16
N GLY A 36 -42.12 -13.83 -56.03
CA GLY A 36 -42.08 -12.41 -55.68
C GLY A 36 -40.68 -11.74 -55.68
N ALA A 37 -39.62 -12.50 -55.91
CA ALA A 37 -38.26 -11.96 -55.98
C ALA A 37 -37.84 -11.68 -57.40
N GLN A 38 -37.14 -10.59 -57.62
CA GLN A 38 -36.26 -10.35 -58.77
C GLN A 38 -34.91 -11.00 -58.53
N ILE A 39 -34.51 -11.94 -59.35
CA ILE A 39 -33.20 -12.62 -59.28
C ILE A 39 -32.23 -11.80 -60.08
N VAL A 40 -31.23 -11.22 -59.42
CA VAL A 40 -30.18 -10.41 -60.04
C VAL A 40 -28.82 -11.08 -59.92
N LYS A 41 -27.99 -11.02 -60.97
CA LYS A 41 -26.68 -11.65 -60.99
C LYS A 41 -25.67 -10.76 -61.72
N GLY A 42 -24.39 -10.89 -61.31
CA GLY A 42 -23.23 -10.23 -61.87
C GLY A 42 -23.10 -8.78 -61.48
N LYS A 43 -22.05 -8.45 -60.73
CA LYS A 43 -21.70 -7.09 -60.25
C LYS A 43 -22.87 -6.33 -59.67
N VAL A 44 -23.69 -7.02 -58.88
CA VAL A 44 -24.91 -6.47 -58.33
C VAL A 44 -24.60 -5.33 -57.38
N HIS A 45 -25.32 -4.21 -57.54
CA HIS A 45 -25.17 -3.02 -56.69
C HIS A 45 -26.54 -2.45 -56.32
N PHE A 46 -26.77 -2.30 -55.02
CA PHE A 46 -27.96 -1.63 -54.45
C PHE A 46 -27.55 -0.38 -53.66
N THR A 47 -28.47 0.58 -53.58
CA THR A 47 -28.35 1.75 -52.72
C THR A 47 -29.61 1.99 -51.90
N ASN A 48 -29.44 2.49 -50.66
CA ASN A 48 -30.54 2.90 -49.82
C ASN A 48 -30.03 4.01 -48.86
N ASP A 49 -30.54 5.22 -48.99
CA ASP A 49 -30.29 6.35 -48.08
C ASP A 49 -28.80 6.48 -47.70
N GLY A 50 -27.93 6.59 -48.70
CA GLY A 50 -26.47 6.74 -48.55
C GLY A 50 -25.73 5.45 -48.17
N ALA A 51 -26.42 4.36 -47.89
CA ALA A 51 -25.80 3.04 -47.80
C ALA A 51 -25.71 2.38 -49.17
N GLN A 52 -24.70 1.53 -49.35
CA GLN A 52 -24.44 0.82 -50.58
C GLN A 52 -24.14 -0.65 -50.30
N LEU A 53 -24.71 -1.54 -51.13
CA LEU A 53 -24.51 -2.99 -51.00
C LEU A 53 -24.11 -3.56 -52.38
N TRP A 54 -23.03 -4.32 -52.40
CA TRP A 54 -22.53 -5.06 -53.58
C TRP A 54 -22.50 -6.55 -53.27
N CYS A 55 -22.78 -7.39 -54.28
CA CYS A 55 -22.69 -8.83 -54.14
C CYS A 55 -22.56 -9.49 -55.54
N ASP A 56 -22.36 -10.82 -55.59
CA ASP A 56 -22.30 -11.57 -56.83
C ASP A 56 -23.71 -11.86 -57.40
N SER A 57 -24.67 -12.15 -56.54
CA SER A 57 -26.07 -12.37 -56.87
C SER A 57 -27.00 -12.02 -55.70
N ALA A 58 -28.24 -11.71 -56.00
CA ALA A 58 -29.25 -11.42 -54.95
C ALA A 58 -30.68 -11.79 -55.36
N TYR A 59 -31.50 -11.98 -54.36
CA TYR A 59 -32.94 -11.92 -54.46
C TYR A 59 -33.43 -10.56 -54.00
N PHE A 60 -34.06 -9.79 -54.89
CA PHE A 60 -34.58 -8.47 -54.59
C PHE A 60 -36.12 -8.54 -54.47
N PHE A 61 -36.62 -8.28 -53.29
CA PHE A 61 -38.05 -8.25 -52.98
C PHE A 61 -38.53 -6.78 -52.92
N GLN A 62 -38.85 -6.26 -54.11
CA GLN A 62 -39.15 -4.83 -54.27
C GLN A 62 -40.36 -4.38 -53.43
N GLU A 63 -41.43 -5.21 -53.32
CA GLU A 63 -42.63 -4.92 -52.51
C GLU A 63 -42.31 -4.91 -51.02
N GLN A 64 -41.44 -5.78 -50.58
CA GLN A 64 -41.01 -5.91 -49.19
C GLN A 64 -39.87 -4.97 -48.85
N ASN A 65 -39.35 -4.25 -49.83
CA ASN A 65 -38.20 -3.36 -49.72
C ASN A 65 -36.96 -4.05 -49.12
N SER A 66 -36.69 -5.30 -49.50
CA SER A 66 -35.63 -6.11 -48.93
C SER A 66 -34.78 -6.81 -50.01
N VAL A 67 -33.54 -7.15 -49.61
CA VAL A 67 -32.54 -7.83 -50.45
C VAL A 67 -31.90 -8.96 -49.68
N GLU A 68 -31.82 -10.15 -50.30
CA GLU A 68 -30.97 -11.26 -49.86
C GLU A 68 -29.78 -11.37 -50.82
N ALA A 69 -28.58 -11.10 -50.34
CA ALA A 69 -27.33 -10.99 -51.12
C ALA A 69 -26.42 -12.20 -50.88
N PHE A 70 -25.85 -12.74 -51.96
CA PHE A 70 -25.01 -13.93 -51.94
C PHE A 70 -23.69 -13.68 -52.62
N GLY A 71 -22.62 -14.21 -52.06
CA GLY A 71 -21.26 -14.15 -52.57
C GLY A 71 -20.63 -12.75 -52.47
N HIS A 72 -19.44 -12.66 -51.97
CA HIS A 72 -18.65 -11.43 -51.81
C HIS A 72 -19.48 -10.19 -51.39
N VAL A 73 -20.43 -10.40 -50.49
CA VAL A 73 -21.30 -9.33 -50.01
C VAL A 73 -20.46 -8.24 -49.35
N ARG A 74 -20.64 -7.01 -49.78
CA ARG A 74 -19.99 -5.82 -49.22
C ARG A 74 -21.01 -4.73 -49.01
N PHE A 75 -21.15 -4.28 -47.79
CA PHE A 75 -22.01 -3.18 -47.37
C PHE A 75 -21.14 -1.98 -46.92
N LYS A 76 -21.52 -0.78 -47.31
CA LYS A 76 -20.86 0.46 -46.85
C LYS A 76 -21.89 1.49 -46.41
N GLN A 77 -21.54 2.23 -45.35
CA GLN A 77 -22.28 3.39 -44.88
C GLN A 77 -21.30 4.54 -44.64
N GLY A 78 -21.40 5.58 -45.45
CA GLY A 78 -20.41 6.65 -45.49
C GLY A 78 -19.00 6.18 -45.78
N ASP A 79 -17.99 6.95 -45.35
CA ASP A 79 -16.57 6.66 -45.61
C ASP A 79 -15.90 5.84 -44.52
N THR A 80 -16.57 5.71 -43.35
CA THR A 80 -15.95 5.15 -42.15
C THR A 80 -16.36 3.74 -41.81
N LEU A 81 -17.50 3.27 -42.35
CA LEU A 81 -18.04 1.94 -42.04
C LEU A 81 -18.10 1.05 -43.27
N SER A 82 -17.53 -0.13 -43.19
CA SER A 82 -17.67 -1.20 -44.19
C SER A 82 -17.87 -2.55 -43.50
N LEU A 83 -18.78 -3.36 -44.07
CA LEU A 83 -19.05 -4.72 -43.63
C LEU A 83 -18.87 -5.65 -44.83
N THR A 84 -18.24 -6.81 -44.63
CA THR A 84 -18.10 -7.86 -45.66
C THR A 84 -18.55 -9.20 -45.07
N CYS A 85 -19.21 -10.04 -45.90
CA CYS A 85 -19.67 -11.37 -45.50
C CYS A 85 -19.92 -12.25 -46.75
N LYS A 86 -20.31 -13.53 -46.52
CA LYS A 86 -20.69 -14.43 -47.64
C LYS A 86 -22.19 -14.36 -47.96
N TYR A 87 -23.01 -14.12 -46.92
CA TYR A 87 -24.44 -13.95 -47.02
C TYR A 87 -24.90 -12.71 -46.26
N GLY A 88 -25.78 -11.92 -46.86
CA GLY A 88 -26.33 -10.72 -46.23
C GLY A 88 -27.81 -10.54 -46.60
N GLN A 89 -28.61 -10.20 -45.58
CA GLN A 89 -30.00 -9.79 -45.75
C GLN A 89 -30.11 -8.32 -45.35
N TYR A 90 -30.61 -7.48 -46.23
CA TYR A 90 -30.85 -6.08 -45.96
C TYR A 90 -32.36 -5.79 -46.01
N ASP A 91 -32.89 -5.24 -44.92
CA ASP A 91 -34.28 -4.76 -44.83
C ASP A 91 -34.27 -3.23 -44.87
N GLY A 92 -34.81 -2.64 -45.92
CA GLY A 92 -34.88 -1.19 -46.08
C GLY A 92 -35.93 -0.49 -45.21
N GLN A 93 -36.96 -1.21 -44.70
CA GLN A 93 -37.94 -0.66 -43.80
C GLN A 93 -37.38 -0.55 -42.39
N GLU A 94 -36.80 -1.65 -41.91
CA GLU A 94 -36.13 -1.71 -40.61
C GLU A 94 -34.77 -1.02 -40.63
N GLN A 95 -34.20 -0.78 -41.82
CA GLN A 95 -32.79 -0.32 -42.01
C GLN A 95 -31.79 -1.24 -41.31
N MET A 96 -32.03 -2.54 -41.36
CA MET A 96 -31.27 -3.59 -40.71
C MET A 96 -30.47 -4.40 -41.75
N MET A 97 -29.17 -4.54 -41.51
CA MET A 97 -28.27 -5.44 -42.28
C MET A 97 -27.95 -6.67 -41.41
N ARG A 98 -28.42 -7.85 -41.82
CA ARG A 98 -28.11 -9.14 -41.20
C ARG A 98 -27.03 -9.84 -42.03
N ALA A 99 -25.84 -10.00 -41.48
CA ALA A 99 -24.69 -10.59 -42.12
C ALA A 99 -24.33 -11.94 -41.49
N ARG A 100 -23.97 -12.91 -42.35
CA ARG A 100 -23.64 -14.28 -41.92
C ARG A 100 -22.42 -14.77 -42.68
N HIS A 101 -21.67 -15.63 -42.01
CA HIS A 101 -20.49 -16.33 -42.53
C HIS A 101 -19.31 -15.43 -42.89
N ASN A 102 -18.26 -15.53 -42.07
CA ASN A 102 -17.02 -14.77 -42.20
C ASN A 102 -17.26 -13.25 -42.25
N VAL A 103 -18.02 -12.76 -41.28
CA VAL A 103 -18.37 -11.34 -41.20
C VAL A 103 -17.19 -10.53 -40.66
N VAL A 104 -16.86 -9.45 -41.39
CA VAL A 104 -15.87 -8.48 -40.96
C VAL A 104 -16.48 -7.09 -41.04
N LEU A 105 -16.67 -6.45 -39.89
CA LEU A 105 -17.09 -5.05 -39.79
C LEU A 105 -15.87 -4.19 -39.47
N LYS A 106 -15.59 -3.24 -40.35
CA LYS A 106 -14.55 -2.23 -40.16
C LYS A 106 -15.19 -0.87 -39.92
N HIS A 107 -14.82 -0.24 -38.82
CA HIS A 107 -15.22 1.12 -38.50
C HIS A 107 -14.00 1.93 -38.05
N ARG A 108 -13.54 2.86 -38.89
CA ARG A 108 -12.32 3.64 -38.63
C ARG A 108 -11.10 2.71 -38.43
N THR A 109 -10.54 2.69 -37.19
CA THR A 109 -9.38 1.85 -36.81
C THR A 109 -9.80 0.50 -36.22
N GLN A 110 -11.08 0.35 -35.85
CA GLN A 110 -11.60 -0.87 -35.25
C GLN A 110 -12.00 -1.89 -36.31
N THR A 111 -11.77 -3.17 -36.01
CA THR A 111 -12.23 -4.29 -36.83
C THR A 111 -12.89 -5.34 -35.96
N LEU A 112 -14.14 -5.65 -36.23
CA LEU A 112 -14.90 -6.73 -35.59
C LEU A 112 -14.99 -7.93 -36.54
N TYR A 113 -14.58 -9.09 -36.08
CA TYR A 113 -14.69 -10.39 -36.74
C TYR A 113 -15.71 -11.25 -36.02
N THR A 114 -16.62 -11.86 -36.76
CA THR A 114 -17.63 -12.78 -36.23
C THR A 114 -18.20 -13.65 -37.36
N ASP A 115 -19.02 -14.63 -37.04
CA ASP A 115 -19.75 -15.39 -38.04
C ASP A 115 -21.19 -14.91 -38.24
N SER A 116 -21.76 -14.24 -37.21
CA SER A 116 -23.14 -13.70 -37.23
C SER A 116 -23.16 -12.27 -36.70
N LEU A 117 -23.64 -11.30 -37.50
CA LEU A 117 -23.76 -9.90 -37.13
C LEU A 117 -25.03 -9.27 -37.70
N ASP A 118 -25.75 -8.56 -36.84
CA ASP A 118 -26.86 -7.69 -37.23
C ASP A 118 -26.47 -6.22 -37.01
N TYR A 119 -26.52 -5.40 -38.05
CA TYR A 119 -26.21 -3.98 -37.98
C TYR A 119 -27.47 -3.14 -38.17
N ASP A 120 -27.87 -2.47 -37.09
CA ASP A 120 -28.98 -1.52 -37.06
C ASP A 120 -28.47 -0.13 -37.45
N ARG A 121 -28.92 0.38 -38.60
CA ARG A 121 -28.52 1.70 -39.10
C ARG A 121 -29.20 2.86 -38.40
N ILE A 122 -30.39 2.63 -37.83
CA ILE A 122 -31.16 3.69 -37.12
C ILE A 122 -30.44 4.04 -35.82
N TYR A 123 -30.02 3.03 -35.06
CA TYR A 123 -29.30 3.17 -33.79
C TYR A 123 -27.79 3.11 -33.92
N GLU A 124 -27.30 2.88 -35.15
CA GLU A 124 -25.87 2.70 -35.47
C GLU A 124 -25.18 1.65 -34.60
N ASN A 125 -25.86 0.52 -34.36
CA ASN A 125 -25.44 -0.52 -33.46
C ASN A 125 -25.25 -1.86 -34.15
N ALA A 126 -24.09 -2.48 -33.96
CA ALA A 126 -23.76 -3.81 -34.45
C ALA A 126 -23.88 -4.82 -33.30
N TYR A 127 -24.62 -5.89 -33.51
CA TYR A 127 -24.81 -7.01 -32.56
C TYR A 127 -24.20 -8.27 -33.16
N PHE A 128 -23.42 -9.02 -32.37
CA PHE A 128 -22.90 -10.34 -32.74
C PHE A 128 -23.26 -11.39 -31.71
N PHE A 129 -23.46 -12.65 -32.14
CA PHE A 129 -24.11 -13.67 -31.31
C PHE A 129 -23.33 -14.98 -31.21
N GLU A 130 -22.54 -15.34 -32.15
CA GLU A 130 -21.85 -16.64 -32.25
C GLU A 130 -20.35 -16.49 -32.07
N GLY A 131 -19.98 -15.74 -31.03
CA GLY A 131 -18.63 -15.34 -30.79
C GLY A 131 -18.19 -14.17 -31.69
N GLY A 132 -17.39 -13.29 -31.11
CA GLY A 132 -16.84 -12.14 -31.82
C GLY A 132 -15.49 -11.72 -31.27
N LYS A 133 -14.70 -11.10 -32.16
CA LYS A 133 -13.39 -10.56 -31.85
C LYS A 133 -13.28 -9.13 -32.36
N LEU A 134 -13.22 -8.18 -31.43
CA LEU A 134 -12.89 -6.77 -31.75
C LEU A 134 -11.40 -6.54 -31.61
N VAL A 135 -10.81 -5.91 -32.62
CA VAL A 135 -9.42 -5.46 -32.63
C VAL A 135 -9.40 -3.94 -32.72
N ASP A 136 -8.74 -3.28 -31.78
CA ASP A 136 -8.57 -1.82 -31.71
C ASP A 136 -7.10 -1.46 -31.40
N GLY A 137 -6.29 -1.32 -32.43
CA GLY A 137 -4.86 -1.13 -32.28
C GLY A 137 -4.18 -2.37 -31.68
N LYS A 138 -3.69 -2.24 -30.45
CA LYS A 138 -3.07 -3.32 -29.67
C LYS A 138 -4.07 -4.12 -28.82
N ASP A 139 -5.28 -3.59 -28.65
CA ASP A 139 -6.31 -4.20 -27.82
C ASP A 139 -7.10 -5.24 -28.62
N GLU A 140 -7.24 -6.42 -28.08
CA GLU A 140 -7.99 -7.54 -28.63
C GLU A 140 -9.03 -8.00 -27.60
N LEU A 141 -10.33 -7.94 -27.98
CA LEU A 141 -11.44 -8.33 -27.13
C LEU A 141 -12.22 -9.46 -27.78
N VAL A 142 -12.46 -10.54 -27.05
CA VAL A 142 -13.22 -11.71 -27.49
C VAL A 142 -14.33 -12.00 -26.50
N SER A 143 -15.52 -12.35 -26.99
CA SER A 143 -16.66 -12.79 -26.18
C SER A 143 -17.64 -13.64 -26.99
N ASP A 144 -18.56 -14.31 -26.34
CA ASP A 144 -19.59 -15.10 -27.00
C ASP A 144 -20.67 -14.22 -27.62
N TRP A 145 -21.01 -13.11 -26.97
CA TRP A 145 -22.01 -12.15 -27.42
C TRP A 145 -21.53 -10.71 -27.16
N GLY A 146 -21.96 -9.78 -28.00
CA GLY A 146 -21.65 -8.38 -27.76
C GLY A 146 -22.29 -7.43 -28.75
N GLN A 147 -22.06 -6.13 -28.48
CA GLN A 147 -22.54 -5.04 -29.29
C GLN A 147 -21.49 -3.95 -29.43
N TYR A 148 -21.50 -3.28 -30.57
CA TYR A 148 -20.64 -2.12 -30.84
C TYR A 148 -21.46 -0.99 -31.47
N ASN A 149 -21.54 0.14 -30.80
CA ASN A 149 -22.19 1.34 -31.30
C ASN A 149 -21.18 2.21 -32.04
N THR A 150 -21.41 2.42 -33.35
CA THR A 150 -20.46 3.13 -34.21
C THR A 150 -20.45 4.65 -34.01
N GLN A 151 -21.57 5.23 -33.55
CA GLN A 151 -21.69 6.66 -33.26
C GLN A 151 -20.98 7.02 -31.95
N SER A 152 -21.35 6.34 -30.87
CA SER A 152 -20.76 6.58 -29.54
C SER A 152 -19.37 5.98 -29.39
N ARG A 153 -19.02 5.01 -30.26
CA ARG A 153 -17.77 4.24 -30.25
C ARG A 153 -17.58 3.43 -28.96
N LYS A 154 -18.69 2.99 -28.37
CA LYS A 154 -18.71 2.15 -27.18
C LYS A 154 -19.10 0.72 -27.56
N ALA A 155 -18.41 -0.24 -26.97
CA ALA A 155 -18.70 -1.66 -27.10
C ALA A 155 -19.07 -2.25 -25.74
N ALA A 156 -19.89 -3.30 -25.77
CA ALA A 156 -20.18 -4.14 -24.61
C ALA A 156 -20.03 -5.60 -25.01
N PHE A 157 -19.37 -6.36 -24.17
CA PHE A 157 -19.05 -7.78 -24.36
C PHE A 157 -19.59 -8.57 -23.20
N PHE A 158 -20.17 -9.72 -23.49
CA PHE A 158 -20.85 -10.56 -22.51
C PHE A 158 -20.47 -12.03 -22.72
N TYR A 159 -20.35 -12.74 -21.64
CA TYR A 159 -20.05 -14.17 -21.54
C TYR A 159 -18.65 -14.53 -22.07
N ASN A 160 -17.86 -15.14 -21.21
CA ASN A 160 -16.50 -15.60 -21.52
C ASN A 160 -15.60 -14.49 -22.12
N VAL A 161 -15.76 -13.26 -21.61
CA VAL A 161 -15.02 -12.11 -22.13
C VAL A 161 -13.55 -12.24 -21.80
N ARG A 162 -12.73 -12.08 -22.82
CA ARG A 162 -11.29 -11.99 -22.71
C ARG A 162 -10.77 -10.75 -23.45
N MET A 163 -10.14 -9.87 -22.72
CA MET A 163 -9.41 -8.74 -23.31
C MET A 163 -7.90 -8.96 -23.15
N ARG A 164 -7.14 -8.72 -24.22
CA ARG A 164 -5.69 -8.69 -24.20
C ARG A 164 -5.24 -7.31 -24.64
N SER A 165 -4.35 -6.69 -23.87
CA SER A 165 -3.76 -5.39 -24.16
C SER A 165 -2.32 -5.38 -23.65
N ASN A 166 -1.34 -5.19 -24.52
CA ASN A 166 0.09 -5.40 -24.19
C ASN A 166 0.30 -6.77 -23.52
N ASP A 167 0.87 -6.74 -22.28
CA ASP A 167 1.12 -7.94 -21.46
C ASP A 167 -0.05 -8.27 -20.54
N ASP A 168 -1.12 -7.46 -20.56
CA ASP A 168 -2.27 -7.64 -19.69
C ASP A 168 -3.31 -8.55 -20.33
N VAL A 169 -3.87 -9.46 -19.52
CA VAL A 169 -4.97 -10.33 -19.91
C VAL A 169 -6.09 -10.23 -18.88
N ILE A 170 -7.25 -9.76 -19.32
CA ILE A 170 -8.46 -9.64 -18.52
C ILE A 170 -9.41 -10.79 -18.87
N HIS A 171 -9.90 -11.51 -17.85
CA HIS A 171 -10.98 -12.47 -17.94
C HIS A 171 -12.14 -11.98 -17.07
N THR A 172 -13.30 -11.84 -17.66
CA THR A 172 -14.51 -11.36 -16.98
C THR A 172 -15.77 -11.92 -17.65
N ASP A 173 -16.90 -11.77 -17.01
CA ASP A 173 -18.19 -12.12 -17.62
C ASP A 173 -18.78 -10.96 -18.45
N THR A 174 -18.55 -9.73 -18.01
CA THR A 174 -19.05 -8.51 -18.68
C THR A 174 -17.98 -7.44 -18.73
N LEU A 175 -17.80 -6.85 -19.92
CA LEU A 175 -16.87 -5.77 -20.16
C LEU A 175 -17.46 -4.69 -21.06
N PHE A 176 -17.37 -3.45 -20.63
CA PHE A 176 -17.68 -2.27 -21.43
C PHE A 176 -16.37 -1.60 -21.89
N TYR A 177 -16.30 -1.22 -23.17
CA TYR A 177 -15.10 -0.66 -23.76
C TYR A 177 -15.39 0.62 -24.56
N ASP A 178 -14.71 1.72 -24.24
CA ASP A 178 -14.77 2.97 -25.03
C ASP A 178 -13.53 3.06 -25.92
N THR A 179 -13.72 2.84 -27.24
CA THR A 179 -12.62 2.85 -28.22
C THR A 179 -11.99 4.22 -28.47
N ARG A 180 -12.57 5.33 -27.98
CA ARG A 180 -11.98 6.67 -28.08
C ARG A 180 -10.91 6.88 -27.02
N THR A 181 -11.18 6.41 -25.82
CA THR A 181 -10.35 6.62 -24.63
C THR A 181 -9.52 5.39 -24.29
N SER A 182 -9.80 4.24 -24.92
CA SER A 182 -9.24 2.93 -24.58
C SER A 182 -9.48 2.55 -23.12
N LEU A 183 -10.66 2.94 -22.60
CA LEU A 183 -11.10 2.65 -21.24
C LEU A 183 -11.96 1.39 -21.23
N ALA A 184 -11.51 0.37 -20.54
CA ALA A 184 -12.27 -0.84 -20.24
C ALA A 184 -12.86 -0.76 -18.83
N HIS A 185 -14.11 -1.15 -18.68
CA HIS A 185 -14.80 -1.29 -17.40
C HIS A 185 -15.29 -2.74 -17.27
N VAL A 186 -14.79 -3.47 -16.31
CA VAL A 186 -15.22 -4.83 -15.99
C VAL A 186 -16.25 -4.82 -14.88
N THR A 187 -17.29 -5.66 -14.99
CA THR A 187 -18.32 -5.84 -13.98
C THR A 187 -18.55 -7.31 -13.73
N GLY A 188 -18.69 -7.69 -12.44
CA GLY A 188 -18.73 -9.08 -12.01
C GLY A 188 -17.36 -9.69 -11.74
N PRO A 189 -17.29 -10.93 -11.26
CA PRO A 189 -16.04 -11.60 -10.90
C PRO A 189 -15.05 -11.59 -12.05
N SER A 190 -13.93 -10.88 -11.87
CA SER A 190 -12.93 -10.65 -12.89
C SER A 190 -11.55 -11.04 -12.41
N LYS A 191 -10.76 -11.65 -13.29
CA LYS A 191 -9.35 -11.98 -13.08
C LYS A 191 -8.50 -11.27 -14.13
N ILE A 192 -7.51 -10.51 -13.66
CA ILE A 192 -6.57 -9.79 -14.54
C ILE A 192 -5.18 -10.29 -14.22
N VAL A 193 -4.43 -10.61 -15.27
CA VAL A 193 -3.01 -10.95 -15.19
C VAL A 193 -2.23 -9.83 -15.84
N SER A 194 -1.36 -9.17 -15.09
CA SER A 194 -0.53 -8.04 -15.51
C SER A 194 0.90 -8.27 -15.01
N GLY A 195 1.79 -8.68 -15.91
CA GLY A 195 3.14 -9.12 -15.54
C GLY A 195 3.10 -10.23 -14.48
N ASP A 196 3.78 -9.99 -13.33
CA ASP A 196 3.78 -10.91 -12.18
C ASP A 196 2.54 -10.78 -11.28
N ASN A 197 1.66 -9.81 -11.56
CA ASN A 197 0.49 -9.54 -10.73
C ASN A 197 -0.74 -10.33 -11.20
N VAL A 198 -1.49 -10.88 -10.25
CA VAL A 198 -2.82 -11.43 -10.47
C VAL A 198 -3.82 -10.62 -9.64
N ILE A 199 -4.76 -9.98 -10.34
CA ILE A 199 -5.77 -9.12 -9.73
C ILE A 199 -7.11 -9.82 -9.76
N HIS A 200 -7.82 -9.81 -8.63
CA HIS A 200 -9.20 -10.24 -8.50
C HIS A 200 -10.06 -9.04 -8.10
N THR A 201 -11.06 -8.74 -8.89
CA THR A 201 -11.99 -7.63 -8.65
C THR A 201 -13.40 -8.00 -9.11
N ALA A 202 -14.40 -7.33 -8.57
CA ALA A 202 -15.77 -7.42 -9.04
C ALA A 202 -16.20 -6.19 -9.85
N ASP A 203 -15.44 -5.10 -9.77
CA ASP A 203 -15.68 -3.85 -10.49
C ASP A 203 -14.35 -3.14 -10.68
N GLY A 204 -14.05 -2.71 -11.90
CA GLY A 204 -12.77 -2.04 -12.16
C GLY A 204 -12.69 -1.37 -13.52
N TYR A 205 -11.92 -0.29 -13.56
CA TYR A 205 -11.61 0.47 -14.76
C TYR A 205 -10.15 0.32 -15.11
N PHE A 206 -9.86 0.08 -16.39
CA PHE A 206 -8.52 -0.08 -16.95
C PHE A 206 -8.38 0.78 -18.18
N ASN A 207 -7.34 1.57 -18.26
CA ASN A 207 -7.05 2.40 -19.42
C ASN A 207 -5.74 1.97 -20.08
N SER A 208 -5.81 1.31 -21.23
CA SER A 208 -4.65 0.77 -21.94
C SER A 208 -3.73 1.82 -22.57
N LYS A 209 -4.13 3.09 -22.62
CA LYS A 209 -3.29 4.21 -23.09
C LYS A 209 -2.50 4.89 -22.00
N THR A 210 -3.11 5.02 -20.82
CA THR A 210 -2.52 5.76 -19.69
C THR A 210 -1.95 4.84 -18.64
N ASP A 211 -2.15 3.53 -18.77
CA ASP A 211 -1.77 2.49 -17.81
C ASP A 211 -2.31 2.75 -16.38
N LEU A 212 -3.52 3.34 -16.32
CA LEU A 212 -4.24 3.60 -15.08
C LEU A 212 -5.23 2.48 -14.78
N SER A 213 -5.25 2.04 -13.53
CA SER A 213 -6.21 1.06 -13.02
C SER A 213 -6.90 1.57 -11.77
N GLN A 214 -8.21 1.36 -11.70
CA GLN A 214 -9.03 1.68 -10.53
C GLN A 214 -9.93 0.48 -10.23
N LEU A 215 -9.78 -0.11 -9.04
CA LEU A 215 -10.50 -1.30 -8.61
C LEU A 215 -11.42 -0.96 -7.45
N PHE A 216 -12.62 -1.49 -7.48
CA PHE A 216 -13.65 -1.27 -6.48
C PHE A 216 -14.22 -2.59 -5.95
N GLY A 217 -15.00 -2.52 -4.87
CA GLY A 217 -15.72 -3.69 -4.38
C GLY A 217 -14.84 -4.77 -3.76
N ARG A 218 -13.90 -4.40 -2.88
CA ARG A 218 -13.03 -5.33 -2.15
C ARG A 218 -12.11 -6.13 -3.06
N SER A 219 -11.24 -5.45 -3.75
CA SER A 219 -10.31 -6.05 -4.71
C SER A 219 -9.04 -6.56 -4.06
N THR A 220 -8.40 -7.54 -4.69
CA THR A 220 -7.16 -8.16 -4.23
C THR A 220 -6.14 -8.22 -5.35
N ILE A 221 -4.92 -7.78 -5.08
CA ILE A 221 -3.75 -7.92 -5.96
C ILE A 221 -2.78 -8.88 -5.31
N VAL A 222 -2.40 -9.92 -6.02
CA VAL A 222 -1.42 -10.94 -5.59
C VAL A 222 -0.18 -10.83 -6.47
N ASN A 223 0.97 -10.63 -5.85
CA ASN A 223 2.27 -10.66 -6.50
C ASN A 223 3.16 -11.65 -5.76
N LYS A 224 3.35 -12.85 -6.34
CA LYS A 224 4.10 -13.95 -5.69
C LYS A 224 3.61 -14.16 -4.25
N GLU A 225 4.46 -13.84 -3.29
CA GLU A 225 4.22 -14.04 -1.85
C GLU A 225 3.58 -12.83 -1.16
N LYS A 226 3.27 -11.78 -1.93
CA LYS A 226 2.69 -10.53 -1.42
C LYS A 226 1.27 -10.36 -1.89
N THR A 227 0.42 -9.89 -1.00
CA THR A 227 -0.98 -9.65 -1.30
C THR A 227 -1.40 -8.29 -0.75
N ILE A 228 -2.10 -7.50 -1.56
CA ILE A 228 -2.78 -6.30 -1.11
C ILE A 228 -4.28 -6.44 -1.36
N THR A 229 -5.09 -6.11 -0.37
CA THR A 229 -6.55 -6.11 -0.46
C THR A 229 -7.07 -4.79 0.08
N GLY A 230 -8.04 -4.18 -0.58
CA GLY A 230 -8.68 -2.93 -0.14
C GLY A 230 -10.09 -2.79 -0.71
N ASP A 231 -10.89 -1.90 -0.13
CA ASP A 231 -12.24 -1.62 -0.64
C ASP A 231 -12.17 -0.87 -1.98
N SER A 232 -11.12 -0.05 -2.16
CA SER A 232 -10.73 0.52 -3.46
C SER A 232 -9.22 0.53 -3.59
N LEU A 233 -8.70 0.17 -4.76
CA LEU A 233 -7.28 0.21 -5.09
C LEU A 233 -7.08 1.02 -6.36
N PHE A 234 -6.10 1.89 -6.37
CA PHE A 234 -5.68 2.69 -7.50
C PHE A 234 -4.23 2.38 -7.84
N HIS A 235 -3.93 2.24 -9.13
CA HIS A 235 -2.58 2.01 -9.62
C HIS A 235 -2.32 2.83 -10.87
N ASP A 236 -1.21 3.55 -10.90
CA ASP A 236 -0.68 4.26 -12.05
C ASP A 236 0.71 3.70 -12.38
N ASN A 237 0.77 2.85 -13.39
CA ASN A 237 2.01 2.21 -13.82
C ASN A 237 3.03 3.22 -14.39
N THR A 238 2.55 4.35 -14.96
CA THR A 238 3.42 5.39 -15.53
C THR A 238 4.21 6.11 -14.45
N THR A 239 3.60 6.43 -13.33
CA THR A 239 4.25 7.12 -12.20
C THR A 239 4.73 6.17 -11.11
N GLY A 240 4.27 4.91 -11.12
CA GLY A 240 4.51 3.91 -10.07
C GLY A 240 3.71 4.19 -8.80
N LEU A 241 2.64 4.98 -8.90
CA LEU A 241 1.81 5.37 -7.76
C LEU A 241 0.75 4.32 -7.47
N ASN A 242 0.68 3.91 -6.21
CA ASN A 242 -0.31 2.97 -5.69
C ASN A 242 -1.02 3.59 -4.50
N GLU A 243 -2.35 3.52 -4.48
CA GLU A 243 -3.17 3.93 -3.35
C GLU A 243 -4.20 2.86 -2.99
N GLY A 244 -4.42 2.68 -1.71
CA GLY A 244 -5.44 1.79 -1.17
C GLY A 244 -6.32 2.53 -0.18
N PHE A 245 -7.64 2.31 -0.29
CA PHE A 245 -8.65 2.96 0.54
C PHE A 245 -9.59 1.93 1.15
N GLY A 246 -9.91 2.12 2.42
CA GLY A 246 -10.86 1.33 3.18
C GLY A 246 -10.38 -0.10 3.47
N ASN A 247 -10.22 -0.43 4.74
CA ASN A 247 -9.84 -1.77 5.21
C ASN A 247 -8.67 -2.39 4.42
N VAL A 248 -7.63 -1.58 4.17
CA VAL A 248 -6.46 -2.04 3.41
C VAL A 248 -5.68 -3.04 4.23
N VAL A 249 -5.36 -4.17 3.61
CA VAL A 249 -4.54 -5.24 4.18
C VAL A 249 -3.42 -5.57 3.20
N TYR A 250 -2.19 -5.23 3.56
CA TYR A 250 -0.99 -5.73 2.89
C TYR A 250 -0.43 -6.91 3.68
N LYS A 251 -0.12 -8.00 3.03
CA LYS A 251 0.45 -9.21 3.64
C LYS A 251 1.67 -9.65 2.84
N ASP A 252 2.77 -9.93 3.55
CA ASP A 252 3.99 -10.51 3.02
C ASP A 252 4.25 -11.83 3.75
N THR A 253 4.13 -12.95 3.03
CA THR A 253 4.24 -14.28 3.63
C THR A 253 5.70 -14.71 3.81
N VAL A 254 6.63 -14.17 3.02
CA VAL A 254 8.07 -14.43 3.17
C VAL A 254 8.59 -13.80 4.45
N ASN A 255 8.35 -12.50 4.60
CA ASN A 255 8.79 -11.75 5.79
C ASN A 255 7.86 -11.93 6.99
N LYS A 256 6.77 -12.71 6.84
CA LYS A 256 5.80 -13.01 7.89
C LYS A 256 5.28 -11.76 8.59
N ASN A 257 4.91 -10.76 7.80
CA ASN A 257 4.34 -9.51 8.30
C ASN A 257 3.06 -9.11 7.57
N GLN A 258 2.29 -8.25 8.21
CA GLN A 258 1.03 -7.71 7.70
C GLN A 258 0.89 -6.26 8.13
N LEU A 259 0.44 -5.40 7.22
CA LEU A 259 0.09 -4.02 7.49
C LEU A 259 -1.41 -3.82 7.26
N LEU A 260 -2.10 -3.26 8.23
CA LEU A 260 -3.52 -2.91 8.15
C LEU A 260 -3.68 -1.40 8.30
N CYS A 261 -4.55 -0.79 7.51
CA CYS A 261 -4.87 0.64 7.60
C CYS A 261 -6.15 0.96 6.82
N ASP A 262 -6.68 2.18 6.98
CA ASP A 262 -7.79 2.64 6.15
C ASP A 262 -7.31 3.45 4.93
N TYR A 263 -6.03 3.87 4.91
CA TYR A 263 -5.40 4.49 3.76
C TYR A 263 -3.93 4.08 3.64
N LEU A 264 -3.55 3.61 2.45
CA LEU A 264 -2.18 3.25 2.07
C LEU A 264 -1.78 4.02 0.82
N PHE A 265 -0.60 4.60 0.84
CA PHE A 265 0.10 5.16 -0.31
C PHE A 265 1.44 4.46 -0.48
N TYR A 266 1.80 4.11 -1.71
CA TYR A 266 3.11 3.56 -2.02
C TYR A 266 3.53 3.93 -3.45
N ASN A 267 4.77 4.34 -3.63
CA ASN A 267 5.33 4.60 -4.95
C ASN A 267 6.46 3.62 -5.25
N ASP A 268 6.25 2.78 -6.26
CA ASP A 268 7.17 1.70 -6.65
C ASP A 268 8.54 2.23 -7.10
N LYS A 269 8.58 3.40 -7.75
CA LYS A 269 9.81 3.98 -8.31
C LYS A 269 10.69 4.62 -7.25
N THR A 270 10.09 5.21 -6.23
CA THR A 270 10.84 5.88 -5.16
C THR A 270 10.99 5.01 -3.92
N GLY A 271 10.22 3.92 -3.81
CA GLY A 271 10.16 3.07 -2.63
C GLY A 271 9.67 3.79 -1.37
N TYR A 272 9.05 4.96 -1.55
CA TYR A 272 8.42 5.71 -0.47
C TYR A 272 6.96 5.32 -0.34
N GLY A 273 6.52 5.11 0.89
CA GLY A 273 5.12 4.84 1.18
C GLY A 273 4.72 5.25 2.58
N TYR A 274 3.42 5.34 2.81
CA TYR A 274 2.90 5.54 4.16
C TYR A 274 1.51 4.94 4.32
N ALA A 275 1.25 4.49 5.54
CA ALA A 275 -0.03 3.98 6.00
C ALA A 275 -0.55 4.86 7.13
N THR A 276 -1.83 5.20 7.10
CA THR A 276 -2.47 6.03 8.12
C THR A 276 -3.92 5.62 8.34
N ARG A 277 -4.58 6.24 9.30
CA ARG A 277 -5.94 5.89 9.72
C ARG A 277 -5.99 4.45 10.23
N LYS A 278 -5.69 4.26 11.51
CA LYS A 278 -5.57 2.96 12.21
C LYS A 278 -4.45 2.08 11.65
N ALA A 279 -3.32 2.68 11.29
CA ALA A 279 -2.18 1.90 10.81
C ALA A 279 -1.68 0.93 11.89
N LEU A 280 -1.64 -0.36 11.55
CA LEU A 280 -1.21 -1.45 12.42
C LEU A 280 -0.31 -2.40 11.65
N MET A 281 0.93 -2.51 12.11
CA MET A 281 1.85 -3.55 11.64
C MET A 281 1.73 -4.77 12.56
N LYS A 282 1.69 -5.95 11.98
CA LYS A 282 1.78 -7.25 12.67
C LYS A 282 3.00 -7.98 12.15
N ASP A 283 3.85 -8.43 13.05
CA ASP A 283 4.97 -9.32 12.77
C ASP A 283 4.74 -10.65 13.48
N TYR A 284 4.61 -11.71 12.70
CA TYR A 284 4.38 -13.08 13.16
C TYR A 284 5.55 -14.01 12.79
N SER A 285 6.75 -13.44 12.64
CA SER A 285 7.98 -14.18 12.38
C SER A 285 8.41 -15.05 13.57
N GLN A 286 7.98 -14.66 14.80
CA GLN A 286 8.23 -15.38 16.04
C GLN A 286 6.99 -16.13 16.53
N GLN A 287 7.14 -16.85 17.66
CA GLN A 287 6.04 -17.62 18.28
C GLN A 287 4.84 -16.75 18.65
N ASP A 288 5.09 -15.58 19.24
CA ASP A 288 4.05 -14.59 19.58
C ASP A 288 4.09 -13.42 18.58
N THR A 289 2.91 -12.99 18.14
CA THR A 289 2.77 -11.88 17.21
C THR A 289 3.07 -10.55 17.88
N LEU A 290 3.94 -9.75 17.28
CA LEU A 290 4.16 -8.36 17.64
C LEU A 290 3.17 -7.46 16.87
N TYR A 291 2.45 -6.62 17.61
CA TYR A 291 1.53 -5.60 17.11
C TYR A 291 2.15 -4.23 17.35
N VAL A 292 2.28 -3.42 16.30
CA VAL A 292 2.80 -2.05 16.38
C VAL A 292 1.83 -1.09 15.71
N HIS A 293 1.32 -0.16 16.49
CA HIS A 293 0.45 0.92 16.02
C HIS A 293 1.18 2.26 16.08
N ALA A 294 0.87 3.14 15.11
CA ALA A 294 1.17 4.56 15.12
C ALA A 294 0.08 5.30 14.35
N ASP A 295 -0.09 6.60 14.56
CA ASP A 295 -1.02 7.41 13.76
C ASP A 295 -0.65 7.36 12.28
N THR A 296 0.66 7.33 11.98
CA THR A 296 1.19 7.15 10.63
C THR A 296 2.47 6.31 10.65
N LEU A 297 2.51 5.30 9.80
CA LEU A 297 3.72 4.52 9.51
C LEU A 297 4.24 4.92 8.13
N LYS A 298 5.50 5.34 8.03
CA LYS A 298 6.16 5.70 6.77
C LYS A 298 7.28 4.73 6.47
N LEU A 299 7.38 4.35 5.20
CA LEU A 299 8.45 3.51 4.66
C LEU A 299 9.31 4.34 3.72
N TYR A 300 10.61 4.29 3.92
CA TYR A 300 11.62 4.83 3.01
C TYR A 300 12.50 3.67 2.55
N THR A 301 12.66 3.52 1.24
CA THR A 301 13.58 2.54 0.66
C THR A 301 14.73 3.29 0.00
N PHE A 302 15.94 2.91 0.33
CA PHE A 302 17.16 3.50 -0.20
C PHE A 302 17.88 2.49 -1.07
N ASN A 303 18.64 2.98 -2.06
CA ASN A 303 19.41 2.17 -2.99
C ASN A 303 18.54 1.13 -3.73
N ILE A 304 17.37 1.57 -4.21
CA ILE A 304 16.44 0.72 -4.96
C ILE A 304 17.17 0.13 -6.17
N ASP A 305 16.89 -1.13 -6.50
CA ASP A 305 17.48 -1.88 -7.62
C ASP A 305 18.99 -2.12 -7.51
N THR A 306 19.54 -2.06 -6.30
CA THR A 306 20.93 -2.41 -6.00
C THR A 306 21.02 -3.53 -4.95
N ASP A 307 22.15 -4.22 -4.90
CA ASP A 307 22.42 -5.25 -3.89
C ASP A 307 22.51 -4.69 -2.46
N SER A 308 22.62 -3.37 -2.31
CA SER A 308 22.72 -2.67 -1.03
C SER A 308 21.41 -1.98 -0.60
N VAL A 309 20.27 -2.47 -1.07
CA VAL A 309 18.96 -1.93 -0.70
C VAL A 309 18.73 -2.06 0.81
N TYR A 310 18.30 -0.97 1.44
CA TYR A 310 17.85 -0.99 2.84
C TYR A 310 16.60 -0.15 3.03
N ARG A 311 15.90 -0.38 4.14
CA ARG A 311 14.61 0.26 4.43
C ARG A 311 14.64 0.90 5.81
N MET A 312 13.96 2.04 5.91
CA MET A 312 13.66 2.69 7.20
C MET A 312 12.14 2.79 7.36
N VAL A 313 11.67 2.34 8.52
CA VAL A 313 10.26 2.48 8.91
C VAL A 313 10.16 3.50 10.04
N HIS A 314 9.40 4.55 9.82
CA HIS A 314 9.15 5.59 10.80
C HIS A 314 7.71 5.49 11.31
N GLY A 315 7.53 5.39 12.62
CA GLY A 315 6.24 5.54 13.30
C GLY A 315 6.14 6.95 13.87
N TYR A 316 5.08 7.66 13.53
CA TYR A 316 4.84 9.02 13.98
C TYR A 316 3.59 9.09 14.84
N ARG A 317 3.74 9.63 16.03
CA ARG A 317 2.76 9.87 17.06
C ARG A 317 2.06 8.61 17.57
N HIS A 318 1.85 8.60 18.86
CA HIS A 318 1.07 7.59 19.58
C HIS A 318 1.54 6.16 19.28
N VAL A 319 2.86 5.96 19.20
CA VAL A 319 3.42 4.63 18.93
C VAL A 319 3.20 3.73 20.14
N LYS A 320 2.53 2.61 19.94
CA LYS A 320 2.33 1.55 20.92
C LYS A 320 2.66 0.20 20.31
N ALA A 321 3.40 -0.60 21.03
CA ALA A 321 3.75 -1.96 20.67
C ALA A 321 3.29 -2.94 21.74
N TYR A 322 2.73 -4.07 21.30
CA TYR A 322 2.31 -5.16 22.16
C TYR A 322 2.76 -6.51 21.60
N ARG A 323 3.45 -7.25 22.43
CA ARG A 323 3.65 -8.69 22.35
C ARG A 323 3.51 -9.22 23.78
N LYS A 324 3.15 -10.50 23.94
CA LYS A 324 2.86 -11.06 25.26
C LYS A 324 3.98 -10.84 26.28
N ASP A 325 5.24 -10.96 25.87
CA ASP A 325 6.43 -10.85 26.70
C ASP A 325 7.06 -9.45 26.74
N VAL A 326 6.67 -8.56 25.82
CA VAL A 326 7.20 -7.19 25.72
C VAL A 326 6.15 -6.21 25.24
N GLN A 327 6.09 -5.05 25.89
CA GLN A 327 5.24 -3.93 25.50
C GLN A 327 6.08 -2.66 25.44
N ALA A 328 5.66 -1.70 24.61
CA ALA A 328 6.35 -0.42 24.52
C ALA A 328 5.38 0.70 24.15
N LEU A 329 5.75 1.92 24.54
CA LEU A 329 5.05 3.15 24.21
C LEU A 329 6.10 4.26 23.98
N CYS A 330 5.91 5.08 22.94
CA CYS A 330 6.70 6.29 22.69
C CYS A 330 5.90 7.24 21.77
N ASP A 331 6.38 8.47 21.61
CA ASP A 331 5.76 9.38 20.62
C ASP A 331 6.14 9.00 19.20
N SER A 332 7.41 8.68 18.98
CA SER A 332 7.88 8.29 17.63
C SER A 332 8.96 7.20 17.68
N MET A 333 9.04 6.45 16.59
CA MET A 333 10.06 5.40 16.42
C MET A 333 10.65 5.42 15.02
N VAL A 334 11.88 4.92 14.90
CA VAL A 334 12.57 4.65 13.64
C VAL A 334 13.18 3.26 13.70
N PHE A 335 12.80 2.41 12.76
CA PHE A 335 13.49 1.13 12.51
C PHE A 335 14.33 1.26 11.23
N SER A 336 15.59 0.85 11.30
CA SER A 336 16.51 0.80 10.16
C SER A 336 16.94 -0.63 9.91
N SER A 337 16.74 -1.14 8.68
CA SER A 337 17.19 -2.47 8.30
C SER A 337 18.70 -2.52 7.99
N LEU A 338 19.37 -1.36 7.86
CA LEU A 338 20.81 -1.29 7.58
C LEU A 338 21.65 -1.83 8.74
N ASP A 339 21.27 -1.49 9.96
CA ASP A 339 21.94 -1.89 11.19
C ASP A 339 21.04 -2.72 12.12
N SER A 340 19.83 -3.05 11.64
CA SER A 340 18.78 -3.76 12.38
C SER A 340 18.49 -3.11 13.72
N CYS A 341 18.43 -1.76 13.74
CA CYS A 341 18.22 -0.97 14.93
C CYS A 341 16.82 -0.34 14.96
N LEU A 342 16.09 -0.58 16.05
CA LEU A 342 14.89 0.15 16.41
C LEU A 342 15.27 1.24 17.42
N THR A 343 14.93 2.50 17.12
CA THR A 343 15.10 3.63 18.03
C THR A 343 13.75 4.23 18.39
N MET A 344 13.47 4.36 19.67
CA MET A 344 12.27 5.02 20.22
C MET A 344 12.66 6.36 20.81
N TYR A 345 11.85 7.39 20.56
CA TYR A 345 12.12 8.79 20.91
C TYR A 345 10.98 9.37 21.74
N GLN A 346 11.31 10.44 22.46
CA GLN A 346 10.39 11.26 23.26
C GLN A 346 9.68 10.43 24.36
N ASP A 347 10.42 10.27 25.43
CA ASP A 347 10.01 9.61 26.65
C ASP A 347 9.49 8.16 26.43
N PRO A 348 10.28 7.28 25.78
CA PRO A 348 9.89 5.89 25.58
C PRO A 348 9.80 5.14 26.90
N VAL A 349 8.79 4.29 27.00
CA VAL A 349 8.64 3.31 28.08
C VAL A 349 8.52 1.93 27.48
N ALA A 350 9.26 0.97 28.02
CA ALA A 350 9.19 -0.44 27.64
C ALA A 350 9.00 -1.33 28.87
N TRP A 351 8.21 -2.38 28.72
CA TRP A 351 7.93 -3.37 29.78
C TRP A 351 8.30 -4.78 29.31
N SER A 352 8.86 -5.56 30.21
CA SER A 352 9.08 -6.99 30.02
C SER A 352 8.94 -7.72 31.35
N GLY A 353 7.92 -8.58 31.46
CA GLY A 353 7.53 -9.15 32.75
C GLY A 353 7.16 -8.05 33.75
N GLU A 354 7.70 -8.12 34.97
CA GLU A 354 7.51 -7.13 36.04
C GLU A 354 8.50 -5.94 35.93
N ARG A 355 9.25 -5.83 34.84
CA ARG A 355 10.24 -4.78 34.66
C ARG A 355 9.77 -3.73 33.70
N GLN A 356 9.96 -2.47 34.08
CA GLN A 356 9.78 -1.27 33.28
C GLN A 356 11.13 -0.58 33.04
N ILE A 357 11.35 -0.10 31.82
CA ILE A 357 12.55 0.65 31.43
C ILE A 357 12.09 1.94 30.75
N LEU A 358 12.71 3.04 31.11
CA LEU A 358 12.45 4.35 30.51
C LEU A 358 13.73 5.20 30.42
N GLY A 359 13.71 6.19 29.55
CA GLY A 359 14.79 7.13 29.29
C GLY A 359 14.35 8.18 28.28
N GLU A 360 15.25 9.02 27.81
CA GLU A 360 14.97 9.99 26.73
C GLU A 360 14.93 9.30 25.36
N GLN A 361 15.71 8.21 25.21
CA GLN A 361 15.79 7.41 24.01
C GLN A 361 16.09 5.95 24.36
N ILE A 362 15.41 5.02 23.69
CA ILE A 362 15.73 3.59 23.77
C ILE A 362 16.10 3.08 22.39
N LYS A 363 17.24 2.39 22.27
CA LYS A 363 17.70 1.71 21.05
C LYS A 363 17.73 0.21 21.27
N ILE A 364 17.20 -0.55 20.32
CA ILE A 364 17.19 -2.01 20.33
C ILE A 364 17.85 -2.50 19.06
N PHE A 365 18.99 -3.16 19.19
CA PHE A 365 19.73 -3.77 18.08
C PHE A 365 19.39 -5.25 18.01
N MET A 366 19.07 -5.71 16.82
CA MET A 366 18.65 -7.09 16.57
C MET A 366 19.67 -7.84 15.70
N ASN A 367 19.72 -9.14 15.85
CA ASN A 367 20.27 -10.08 14.88
C ASN A 367 19.09 -10.92 14.39
N ASP A 368 18.80 -10.86 13.10
CA ASP A 368 17.61 -11.49 12.52
C ASP A 368 16.34 -11.18 13.35
N SER A 369 15.86 -12.15 14.13
CA SER A 369 14.64 -11.98 14.93
C SER A 369 14.91 -11.85 16.44
N THR A 370 16.18 -11.82 16.89
CA THR A 370 16.54 -11.78 18.31
C THR A 370 17.23 -10.47 18.69
N VAL A 371 16.93 -9.98 19.90
CA VAL A 371 17.63 -8.80 20.45
C VAL A 371 19.05 -9.22 20.82
N ARG A 372 20.04 -8.46 20.34
CA ARG A 372 21.46 -8.61 20.71
C ARG A 372 21.93 -7.57 21.72
N LYS A 373 21.38 -6.37 21.67
CA LYS A 373 21.72 -5.27 22.56
C LYS A 373 20.54 -4.31 22.71
N ALA A 374 20.34 -3.78 23.91
CA ALA A 374 19.46 -2.65 24.16
C ALA A 374 20.26 -1.53 24.84
N GLU A 375 20.01 -0.29 24.44
CA GLU A 375 20.62 0.92 25.00
C GLU A 375 19.51 1.85 25.48
N VAL A 376 19.60 2.32 26.71
CA VAL A 376 18.73 3.37 27.27
C VAL A 376 19.60 4.59 27.49
N ILE A 377 19.28 5.68 26.84
CA ILE A 377 20.12 6.88 26.77
C ILE A 377 19.33 8.05 27.38
N GLY A 378 20.01 8.84 28.21
CA GLY A 378 19.44 10.02 28.87
C GLY A 378 18.52 9.63 30.02
N GLN A 379 18.93 9.93 31.25
CA GLN A 379 18.16 9.69 32.48
C GLN A 379 17.53 8.28 32.54
N ALA A 380 18.35 7.28 32.24
CA ALA A 380 17.91 5.89 32.16
C ALA A 380 17.44 5.40 33.54
N LEU A 381 16.23 4.83 33.59
CA LEU A 381 15.65 4.23 34.78
C LEU A 381 15.12 2.82 34.46
N SER A 382 15.53 1.84 35.24
CA SER A 382 14.97 0.49 35.26
C SER A 382 14.28 0.27 36.61
N VAL A 383 13.03 -0.12 36.56
CA VAL A 383 12.20 -0.45 37.74
C VAL A 383 11.66 -1.87 37.60
N GLU A 384 11.80 -2.69 38.63
CA GLU A 384 11.27 -4.03 38.68
C GLU A 384 10.43 -4.21 39.90
N LYS A 385 9.16 -4.59 39.76
CA LYS A 385 8.27 -4.87 40.87
C LYS A 385 8.70 -6.14 41.59
N VAL A 386 8.90 -6.07 42.91
CA VAL A 386 9.37 -7.21 43.71
C VAL A 386 8.19 -7.95 44.33
N ASP A 387 7.22 -7.20 44.84
CA ASP A 387 6.00 -7.73 45.47
C ASP A 387 4.83 -6.75 45.29
N ASP A 388 3.67 -7.09 45.88
CA ASP A 388 2.47 -6.25 45.85
C ASP A 388 2.44 -5.16 46.93
N LYS A 389 3.53 -5.02 47.73
CA LYS A 389 3.65 -4.08 48.85
C LYS A 389 4.45 -2.83 48.56
N ASP A 390 4.50 -2.40 47.31
CA ASP A 390 5.24 -1.20 46.89
C ASP A 390 6.78 -1.30 47.01
N HIS A 391 7.32 -2.53 46.95
CA HIS A 391 8.75 -2.75 46.89
C HIS A 391 9.21 -2.90 45.41
N PHE A 392 10.15 -2.05 45.02
CA PHE A 392 10.67 -2.03 43.64
C PHE A 392 12.21 -2.03 43.63
N ASN A 393 12.79 -2.95 42.90
CA ASN A 393 14.20 -2.84 42.55
C ASN A 393 14.35 -1.70 41.52
N GLN A 394 15.27 -0.79 41.74
CA GLN A 394 15.44 0.42 40.94
C GLN A 394 16.90 0.60 40.59
N VAL A 395 17.17 0.96 39.34
CA VAL A 395 18.46 1.39 38.89
C VAL A 395 18.27 2.67 38.07
N ALA A 396 18.90 3.75 38.49
CA ALA A 396 18.92 5.01 37.76
C ALA A 396 20.37 5.32 37.32
N SER A 397 20.55 5.83 36.12
CA SER A 397 21.87 6.21 35.59
C SER A 397 21.70 7.18 34.42
N ARG A 398 22.82 7.70 33.90
CA ARG A 398 22.80 8.48 32.66
C ARG A 398 22.55 7.62 31.44
N ARG A 399 23.10 6.39 31.43
CA ARG A 399 22.97 5.40 30.34
C ARG A 399 22.94 4.00 30.90
N MET A 400 22.14 3.14 30.28
CA MET A 400 22.13 1.69 30.53
C MET A 400 22.29 0.93 29.22
N ASP A 401 23.13 -0.10 29.22
CA ASP A 401 23.30 -1.06 28.13
C ASP A 401 22.96 -2.45 28.64
N ALA A 402 22.18 -3.21 27.85
CA ALA A 402 21.90 -4.61 28.11
C ALA A 402 22.34 -5.46 26.90
N PHE A 403 23.10 -6.49 27.15
CA PHE A 403 23.65 -7.39 26.15
C PHE A 403 22.98 -8.76 26.28
N PHE A 404 22.54 -9.28 25.13
CA PHE A 404 21.77 -10.52 25.03
C PHE A 404 22.56 -11.55 24.24
N VAL A 405 22.40 -12.81 24.62
CA VAL A 405 22.84 -13.99 23.87
C VAL A 405 21.68 -14.96 23.88
N ASP A 406 21.27 -15.43 22.70
CA ASP A 406 20.13 -16.33 22.49
C ASP A 406 18.84 -15.80 23.16
N GLY A 407 18.58 -14.49 23.04
CA GLY A 407 17.41 -13.84 23.61
C GLY A 407 17.40 -13.70 25.15
N ALA A 408 18.47 -14.10 25.83
CA ALA A 408 18.60 -13.96 27.28
C ALA A 408 19.65 -12.88 27.65
N ILE A 409 19.34 -12.03 28.63
CA ILE A 409 20.27 -11.03 29.14
C ILE A 409 21.47 -11.76 29.76
N ARG A 410 22.68 -11.37 29.37
CA ARG A 410 23.94 -11.88 29.89
C ARG A 410 24.72 -10.84 30.67
N LYS A 411 24.64 -9.60 30.28
CA LYS A 411 25.31 -8.48 30.91
C LYS A 411 24.43 -7.26 30.87
N THR A 412 24.37 -6.52 31.96
CA THR A 412 23.86 -5.16 31.98
C THR A 412 24.95 -4.23 32.49
N GLU A 413 24.97 -3.01 31.98
CA GLU A 413 25.94 -1.98 32.37
C GLU A 413 25.21 -0.65 32.52
N ALA A 414 25.27 -0.07 33.70
CA ALA A 414 24.75 1.26 34.00
C ALA A 414 25.93 2.19 34.23
N VAL A 415 25.93 3.35 33.58
CA VAL A 415 27.08 4.31 33.60
C VAL A 415 26.58 5.72 33.86
N GLY A 416 27.31 6.42 34.72
CA GLY A 416 27.13 7.83 35.09
C GLY A 416 26.04 8.03 36.14
N ASN A 417 26.45 8.48 37.32
CA ASN A 417 25.57 8.76 38.47
C ASN A 417 24.61 7.59 38.79
N VAL A 418 25.15 6.38 38.87
CA VAL A 418 24.34 5.18 39.11
C VAL A 418 23.88 5.20 40.58
N ARG A 419 22.56 5.10 40.75
CA ARG A 419 21.89 4.92 42.02
C ARG A 419 20.98 3.72 41.95
N THR A 420 21.01 2.88 43.01
CA THR A 420 20.20 1.68 43.04
C THR A 420 19.47 1.55 44.35
N VAL A 421 18.26 1.03 44.28
CA VAL A 421 17.50 0.45 45.38
C VAL A 421 17.27 -1.00 45.05
N PHE A 422 17.73 -1.90 45.89
CA PHE A 422 17.65 -3.34 45.66
C PHE A 422 17.17 -4.04 46.96
N TYR A 423 16.20 -4.91 46.83
CA TYR A 423 15.69 -5.74 47.91
C TYR A 423 16.24 -7.18 47.78
N PRO A 424 17.28 -7.54 48.54
CA PRO A 424 17.75 -8.91 48.59
C PRO A 424 16.69 -9.85 49.17
N GLN A 425 16.53 -11.01 48.52
CA GLN A 425 15.63 -12.06 48.98
C GLN A 425 16.42 -13.22 49.60
N ASP A 426 15.90 -13.82 50.65
CA ASP A 426 16.42 -15.06 51.17
C ASP A 426 16.24 -16.19 50.14
N SER A 427 17.29 -17.00 49.97
CA SER A 427 17.29 -18.07 48.98
C SER A 427 16.35 -19.24 49.29
N LYS A 428 15.89 -19.35 50.55
CA LYS A 428 15.06 -20.47 50.99
C LYS A 428 13.56 -20.19 50.88
N ASP A 429 13.13 -18.98 51.26
CA ASP A 429 11.72 -18.64 51.37
C ASP A 429 11.32 -17.36 50.60
N SER A 430 12.28 -16.77 49.87
CA SER A 430 12.09 -15.53 49.08
C SER A 430 11.64 -14.32 49.94
N THR A 431 11.82 -14.36 51.27
CA THR A 431 11.53 -13.21 52.13
C THR A 431 12.52 -12.09 51.89
N LEU A 432 12.06 -10.83 51.95
CA LEU A 432 12.90 -9.64 51.83
C LEU A 432 13.74 -9.47 53.09
N THR A 433 15.05 -9.44 52.94
CA THR A 433 15.98 -9.35 54.09
C THR A 433 16.32 -7.90 54.45
N GLY A 434 16.10 -6.97 53.57
CA GLY A 434 16.40 -5.55 53.78
C GLY A 434 16.35 -4.76 52.49
N LEU A 435 16.79 -3.52 52.54
CA LEU A 435 16.99 -2.64 51.38
C LEU A 435 18.47 -2.28 51.26
N ASN A 436 19.04 -2.55 50.10
CA ASN A 436 20.38 -2.11 49.75
C ASN A 436 20.29 -0.85 48.89
N TYR A 437 20.80 0.27 49.37
CA TYR A 437 20.96 1.51 48.64
C TYR A 437 22.42 1.66 48.25
N LEU A 438 22.68 1.85 46.93
CA LEU A 438 24.04 1.97 46.42
C LEU A 438 24.15 3.15 45.44
N GLU A 439 25.23 3.91 45.59
CA GLU A 439 25.68 4.97 44.67
C GLU A 439 27.05 4.59 44.09
N THR A 440 27.19 4.69 42.78
CA THR A 440 28.45 4.39 42.08
C THR A 440 28.48 5.14 40.74
N ASP A 441 29.64 5.21 40.10
CA ASP A 441 29.73 5.75 38.75
C ASP A 441 29.39 4.71 37.69
N THR A 442 29.77 3.45 37.92
CA THR A 442 29.50 2.36 36.98
C THR A 442 29.10 1.08 37.70
N LEU A 443 28.01 0.47 37.27
CA LEU A 443 27.50 -0.82 37.74
C LEU A 443 27.46 -1.80 36.59
N ARG A 444 28.03 -2.98 36.73
CA ARG A 444 27.94 -4.09 35.81
C ARG A 444 27.36 -5.31 36.50
N MET A 445 26.34 -5.90 35.92
CA MET A 445 25.74 -7.14 36.40
C MET A 445 25.89 -8.22 35.31
N PHE A 446 26.28 -9.41 35.72
CA PHE A 446 26.46 -10.56 34.84
C PHE A 446 25.46 -11.64 35.24
N MET A 447 24.76 -12.19 34.24
CA MET A 447 23.69 -13.15 34.41
C MET A 447 24.08 -14.52 33.85
N SER A 448 23.62 -15.59 34.49
CA SER A 448 23.67 -16.95 33.97
C SER A 448 22.72 -17.14 32.77
N PRO A 449 22.82 -18.26 32.03
CA PRO A 449 21.83 -18.65 31.03
C PRO A 449 20.39 -18.70 31.58
N GLU A 450 20.23 -19.11 32.83
CA GLU A 450 18.96 -19.21 33.55
C GLU A 450 18.48 -17.86 34.12
N ARG A 451 19.11 -16.74 33.69
CA ARG A 451 18.82 -15.36 34.12
C ARG A 451 19.06 -15.09 35.62
N LYS A 452 19.88 -15.91 36.28
CA LYS A 452 20.27 -15.68 37.69
C LYS A 452 21.50 -14.76 37.73
N LEU A 453 21.49 -13.83 38.68
CA LEU A 453 22.63 -12.94 38.92
C LEU A 453 23.83 -13.75 39.41
N GLN A 454 24.95 -13.69 38.66
CA GLN A 454 26.20 -14.39 38.98
C GLN A 454 27.27 -13.47 39.58
N LYS A 455 27.37 -12.24 39.07
CA LYS A 455 28.43 -11.32 39.45
C LYS A 455 27.95 -9.89 39.34
N ILE A 456 28.26 -9.10 40.33
CA ILE A 456 28.14 -7.65 40.32
C ILE A 456 29.54 -7.07 40.38
N TRP A 457 29.79 -6.04 39.56
CA TRP A 457 30.98 -5.25 39.62
C TRP A 457 30.59 -3.77 39.66
N THR A 458 31.19 -3.03 40.57
CA THR A 458 31.03 -1.57 40.67
C THR A 458 32.38 -0.87 40.62
N SER A 459 32.42 0.35 40.12
CA SER A 459 33.52 1.26 40.35
C SER A 459 33.53 1.73 41.81
N LYS A 460 34.06 2.88 42.10
CA LYS A 460 33.97 3.48 43.47
C LYS A 460 32.52 3.50 43.90
N ALA A 461 32.16 2.81 45.00
CA ALA A 461 30.81 2.66 45.46
C ALA A 461 30.66 3.08 46.93
N ALA A 462 29.55 3.75 47.23
CA ALA A 462 29.06 3.97 48.58
C ALA A 462 27.69 3.32 48.71
N GLY A 463 27.48 2.51 49.74
CA GLY A 463 26.24 1.80 49.93
C GLY A 463 25.87 1.65 51.38
N THR A 464 24.57 1.50 51.62
CA THR A 464 24.00 1.26 52.95
C THR A 464 22.96 0.17 52.85
N MET A 465 23.01 -0.78 53.79
CA MET A 465 22.02 -1.82 53.96
C MET A 465 21.10 -1.47 55.13
N TYR A 466 19.81 -1.39 54.87
CA TYR A 466 18.77 -1.15 55.88
C TYR A 466 17.98 -2.43 56.16
N PRO A 467 17.84 -2.88 57.42
CA PRO A 467 16.88 -3.93 57.74
C PRO A 467 15.46 -3.50 57.37
N MET A 468 14.57 -4.44 56.99
CA MET A 468 13.20 -4.13 56.57
C MET A 468 12.42 -3.25 57.54
N THR A 469 12.68 -3.40 58.86
CA THR A 469 12.00 -2.64 59.93
C THR A 469 12.55 -1.23 60.14
N GLN A 470 13.66 -0.87 59.47
CA GLN A 470 14.40 0.39 59.73
C GLN A 470 14.68 1.17 58.46
N ILE A 471 13.94 0.89 57.37
CA ILE A 471 14.11 1.60 56.10
C ILE A 471 13.55 3.04 56.27
N PRO A 472 14.36 4.07 56.01
CA PRO A 472 13.85 5.45 55.99
C PRO A 472 12.84 5.65 54.87
N PRO A 473 11.70 6.34 55.08
CA PRO A 473 10.65 6.51 54.07
C PRO A 473 11.17 7.06 52.75
N GLN A 474 12.16 7.96 52.76
CA GLN A 474 12.76 8.58 51.55
C GLN A 474 13.69 7.63 50.77
N ARG A 475 13.96 6.41 51.29
CA ARG A 475 14.85 5.43 50.62
C ARG A 475 14.11 4.34 49.86
N TYR A 476 12.79 4.21 50.03
CA TYR A 476 11.99 3.24 49.30
C TYR A 476 12.04 3.50 47.77
N HIS A 477 12.06 4.77 47.40
CA HIS A 477 12.10 5.16 46.00
C HIS A 477 13.27 6.14 45.74
N LEU A 478 13.89 6.01 44.57
CA LEU A 478 14.79 7.03 44.05
C LEU A 478 13.98 8.30 43.71
N ASP A 479 14.57 9.48 43.79
CA ASP A 479 13.95 10.75 43.41
C ASP A 479 13.52 10.79 41.92
N THR A 480 14.08 9.91 41.11
CA THR A 480 13.72 9.71 39.68
C THR A 480 12.70 8.58 39.50
N PHE A 481 12.17 8.00 40.55
CA PHE A 481 11.25 6.87 40.45
C PHE A 481 9.96 7.24 39.73
N GLU A 482 9.58 6.42 38.74
CA GLU A 482 8.34 6.52 37.99
C GLU A 482 7.85 5.11 37.62
N TRP A 483 6.58 4.83 37.83
CA TRP A 483 5.94 3.57 37.48
C TRP A 483 4.64 3.82 36.70
N PHE A 484 4.54 3.28 35.48
CA PHE A 484 3.49 3.59 34.49
C PHE A 484 2.67 2.36 34.09
N GLU A 485 2.28 1.51 35.04
CA GLU A 485 1.48 0.31 34.74
C GLU A 485 0.17 0.65 34.00
N ASN A 486 -0.44 1.79 34.33
CA ASN A 486 -1.67 2.27 33.72
C ASN A 486 -1.55 2.61 32.20
N LEU A 487 -0.32 2.83 31.72
CA LEU A 487 -0.04 3.13 30.32
C LEU A 487 0.32 1.88 29.53
N ARG A 488 0.65 0.79 30.19
CA ARG A 488 1.09 -0.46 29.61
C ARG A 488 -0.01 -1.06 28.74
N PRO A 489 0.28 -1.40 27.45
CA PRO A 489 -0.66 -2.12 26.60
C PRO A 489 -1.01 -3.50 27.18
N THR A 490 -2.30 -3.78 27.33
CA THR A 490 -2.81 -5.02 27.92
C THR A 490 -3.16 -6.09 26.89
N GLY A 491 -3.27 -5.71 25.60
CA GLY A 491 -3.61 -6.63 24.53
C GLY A 491 -3.48 -6.02 23.12
N PRO A 492 -3.70 -6.82 22.07
CA PRO A 492 -3.58 -6.37 20.69
C PRO A 492 -4.51 -5.20 20.31
N ALA A 493 -5.71 -5.14 20.88
CA ALA A 493 -6.66 -4.05 20.61
C ALA A 493 -6.29 -2.76 21.36
N ASP A 494 -5.56 -2.89 22.47
CA ASP A 494 -5.20 -1.75 23.32
C ASP A 494 -4.11 -0.85 22.69
N VAL A 495 -3.44 -1.32 21.65
CA VAL A 495 -2.45 -0.49 20.93
C VAL A 495 -3.08 0.73 20.26
N PHE A 496 -4.39 0.72 19.98
CA PHE A 496 -5.12 1.85 19.42
C PHE A 496 -5.58 2.86 20.45
N VAL A 497 -5.52 2.52 21.74
CA VAL A 497 -6.00 3.40 22.81
C VAL A 497 -4.83 4.17 23.40
N TRP A 498 -4.73 5.46 23.07
CA TRP A 498 -3.70 6.32 23.64
C TRP A 498 -4.12 6.79 25.05
N ARG A 499 -3.28 6.48 26.06
CA ARG A 499 -3.47 6.91 27.46
C ARG A 499 -2.37 7.89 27.91
N GLY A 500 -1.51 8.30 27.00
CA GLY A 500 -0.44 9.27 27.26
C GLY A 500 -0.92 10.70 27.07
N LYS A 501 -0.14 11.47 26.34
CA LYS A 501 -0.31 12.89 26.09
C LYS A 501 -1.73 13.26 25.61
N GLY A 502 -2.37 14.20 26.29
CA GLY A 502 -3.71 14.70 25.95
C GLY A 502 -4.88 13.98 26.61
N THR A 503 -4.64 12.92 27.40
CA THR A 503 -5.72 12.15 28.07
C THR A 503 -5.79 12.38 29.60
N GLY A 504 -4.99 13.30 30.17
CA GLY A 504 -4.84 13.46 31.62
C GLY A 504 -3.96 12.39 32.28
N SER A 505 -3.50 11.39 31.52
CA SER A 505 -2.53 10.36 31.94
C SER A 505 -1.17 10.62 31.28
N GLU A 506 -0.86 11.88 31.03
CA GLU A 506 0.40 12.25 30.40
C GLU A 506 1.58 11.76 31.22
N LEU A 507 2.58 11.20 30.53
CA LEU A 507 3.91 11.10 31.08
C LEU A 507 4.32 12.52 31.50
N LYS A 508 4.30 12.80 32.80
CA LYS A 508 4.77 14.08 33.30
C LYS A 508 6.20 14.22 32.81
N LYS A 509 6.49 15.24 31.99
CA LYS A 509 7.86 15.67 31.73
C LYS A 509 8.43 16.19 33.05
N VAL A 510 8.84 15.29 33.90
CA VAL A 510 9.70 15.64 35.02
C VAL A 510 10.99 16.06 34.36
N LYS A 511 11.38 17.33 34.50
CA LYS A 511 12.79 17.71 34.31
C LYS A 511 13.55 16.88 35.33
N ARG A 512 14.01 15.72 34.91
CA ARG A 512 14.87 14.87 35.72
C ARG A 512 16.16 15.65 35.86
N GLN A 513 16.25 16.42 36.93
CA GLN A 513 17.53 17.07 37.26
C GLN A 513 18.53 15.95 37.50
N GLU A 514 19.66 15.99 36.79
CA GLU A 514 20.79 15.15 37.18
C GLU A 514 21.03 15.40 38.67
N ALA A 515 20.85 14.39 39.53
CA ALA A 515 21.21 14.50 40.89
C ALA A 515 22.72 14.80 40.92
N PRO A 516 23.16 15.85 41.61
CA PRO A 516 24.60 16.07 41.79
C PRO A 516 25.18 14.76 42.32
N LEU A 517 26.26 14.28 41.70
CA LEU A 517 27.09 13.22 42.27
C LEU A 517 27.26 13.55 43.73
N GLN A 518 26.70 12.75 44.64
CA GLN A 518 27.09 12.88 46.03
C GLN A 518 28.58 12.61 46.05
N THR A 519 29.36 13.65 46.20
CA THR A 519 30.82 13.55 46.34
C THR A 519 31.03 12.65 47.54
N LEU A 520 31.46 11.41 47.29
CA LEU A 520 32.03 10.56 48.32
C LEU A 520 33.11 11.43 49.01
N PRO A 521 33.06 11.61 50.33
CA PRO A 521 34.12 12.34 50.99
C PRO A 521 35.46 11.72 50.59
N ALA A 522 36.29 12.52 49.94
CA ALA A 522 37.61 12.07 49.47
C ALA A 522 38.36 11.56 50.70
N LEU A 523 38.60 10.27 50.76
CA LEU A 523 39.56 9.70 51.68
C LEU A 523 40.93 10.33 51.39
N GLY A 524 41.25 11.43 52.14
CA GLY A 524 42.60 11.99 52.29
C GLY A 524 43.19 12.70 51.06
N SER A 525 42.69 13.86 50.70
CA SER A 525 43.45 14.85 49.98
C SER A 525 43.56 16.15 50.79
N LYS A 526 44.76 16.45 51.21
CA LYS A 526 45.12 17.72 51.85
C LYS A 526 44.76 18.87 50.88
N THR A 527 43.94 19.77 51.40
CA THR A 527 43.62 21.06 50.77
C THR A 527 44.88 21.85 50.50
N THR A 528 45.21 22.10 49.24
CA THR A 528 46.08 23.19 48.84
C THR A 528 45.20 24.25 48.18
N THR A 529 45.00 25.33 48.94
CA THR A 529 44.43 26.59 48.48
C THR A 529 45.33 27.17 47.37
N ALA A 530 44.79 27.27 46.15
CA ALA A 530 45.38 28.14 45.13
C ALA A 530 44.41 29.32 44.92
N GLN A 531 44.97 30.50 45.16
CA GLN A 531 44.35 31.80 45.05
C GLN A 531 43.94 32.15 43.61
N ASP A 532 42.85 32.86 43.52
CA ASP A 532 42.37 33.56 42.34
C ASP A 532 43.44 34.47 41.67
N ALA A 533 43.53 34.35 40.33
CA ALA A 533 44.09 35.41 39.49
C ALA A 533 43.18 35.52 38.22
N PRO A 534 42.76 36.73 37.85
CA PRO A 534 41.86 36.97 36.77
C PRO A 534 42.54 36.89 35.41
N LEU A 535 41.99 36.13 34.48
CA LEU A 535 42.41 36.11 33.08
C LEU A 535 41.78 37.29 32.32
N LYS A 536 42.70 38.16 31.85
CA LYS A 536 42.42 39.28 30.97
C LYS A 536 42.00 38.77 29.58
N THR A 537 40.91 39.30 29.08
CA THR A 537 40.50 39.37 27.68
C THR A 537 41.55 40.08 26.84
N SER A 538 41.92 39.53 25.69
CA SER A 538 42.52 40.26 24.58
C SER A 538 41.83 39.90 23.28
N GLU A 539 41.04 40.85 22.78
CA GLU A 539 40.65 40.97 21.37
C GLU A 539 41.92 41.17 20.50
N LYS A 540 41.91 40.55 19.34
CA LYS A 540 42.54 41.08 18.10
C LYS A 540 41.97 40.37 16.89
N GLU A 541 41.08 41.09 16.20
CA GLU A 541 41.16 41.61 14.82
C GLU A 541 41.58 40.64 13.71
N GLU A 542 40.63 40.49 12.89
CA GLU A 542 40.47 40.38 11.44
C GLU A 542 41.73 40.70 10.59
N LYS A 543 42.05 39.83 9.64
CA LYS A 543 42.54 40.25 8.32
C LYS A 543 42.21 39.22 7.22
N ALA A 544 41.72 39.80 6.13
CA ALA A 544 41.21 39.24 4.89
C ALA A 544 42.28 38.60 3.98
N VAL A 545 41.80 37.67 3.19
CA VAL A 545 41.99 37.22 1.78
C VAL A 545 43.23 37.78 1.02
N PRO A 546 43.92 36.99 0.14
CA PRO A 546 43.45 37.00 -1.24
C PRO A 546 43.47 35.67 -2.02
N GLU A 547 42.61 35.64 -3.06
CA GLU A 547 42.56 34.74 -4.22
C GLU A 547 43.89 34.68 -5.01
N ALA A 548 44.15 33.58 -5.66
CA ALA A 548 44.80 33.43 -6.97
C ALA A 548 44.59 31.99 -7.47
N GLU A 549 43.73 31.82 -8.47
CA GLU A 549 43.97 31.56 -9.91
C GLU A 549 44.95 30.45 -10.26
N ASP A 550 44.30 29.47 -10.90
CA ASP A 550 44.60 28.85 -12.22
C ASP A 550 45.97 28.23 -12.51
N LYS A 551 45.96 26.95 -12.86
CA LYS A 551 46.43 26.45 -14.15
C LYS A 551 46.42 24.92 -14.29
N LYS A 552 45.68 24.53 -15.34
CA LYS A 552 45.78 23.34 -16.18
C LYS A 552 47.11 22.56 -16.21
N LYS A 553 46.97 21.26 -16.33
CA LYS A 553 47.51 20.27 -17.29
C LYS A 553 48.00 19.01 -16.57
N GLN A 554 47.50 17.90 -16.79
CA GLN A 554 47.59 16.84 -17.82
C GLN A 554 46.59 15.71 -17.47
#